data_bc553fedac6d3deaf10dd990bfa39de7
#
_entry.id   bc553fedac6d3deaf10dd990bfa39de7
#
_cell.length_a   1.000
_cell.length_b   1.000
_cell.length_c   1.000
_cell.angle_alpha   90.00
_cell.angle_beta   90.00
_cell.angle_gamma   90.00
#
_symmetry.space_group_name_H-M   'P 1'
#
loop_
_entity.id
_entity.type
_entity.pdbx_description
1 polymer ?
#
loop_
_entity_poly.entity_id
_entity_poly.type
_entity_poly.pdbx_seq_one_letter_code
_entity_poly.pdbx_strand_id
1 'polypeptide(L)'
;MLHGRTNTWVILAATLVLAGRVTAAEMNSLSKEEIADGWILLFDGSTTFGWETYDGAQWKVVDGALVSDEGTGWILTTTEFTDFKLKVEFRVGDGGNSGIAFRAAKGPKPYETGFEMQIGDHMPKEPTGSIEHVAAAKHGARQPSSWQSAVITAEGDHLTVVLDGEQLVDTHSSKFARGVVGFQRGQPERKVEFRNIYLRPLAQKPIFNGKDLSGWQMVPGHQSVYSVTPTGELNVKDGGGDIQTEGRWADFCLQLDVISNGKQLNSGVFFRGVPGQFWGGYESQIRNQWEGDDRTKPVDFGTGGIYGHQPARRVVPSDHEWFSKTIVAHGRHMAVWVNGYQVSDWTDPRPLHDSPRQGCRLEAGIVSLQGHDPTTDLSFRNLRIVEYPQREPNR
;
A
#
# COMPACT_ATOMS: atom_id res chain seq x y z
N MET A 1 6.16 -66.31 -56.35
CA MET A 1 7.00 -65.67 -55.33
C MET A 1 6.61 -64.20 -55.28
N LEU A 2 5.80 -63.83 -54.30
CA LEU A 2 5.27 -62.49 -54.12
C LEU A 2 5.99 -61.88 -52.91
N HIS A 3 6.73 -60.76 -53.12
CA HIS A 3 7.38 -60.03 -52.07
C HIS A 3 6.45 -58.92 -51.59
N GLY A 4 5.94 -59.03 -50.37
CA GLY A 4 5.21 -57.95 -49.68
C GLY A 4 6.18 -56.94 -49.10
N ARG A 5 6.00 -55.66 -49.48
CA ARG A 5 6.69 -54.52 -48.86
C ARG A 5 5.76 -53.96 -47.76
N THR A 6 6.24 -54.03 -46.52
CA THR A 6 5.62 -53.37 -45.38
C THR A 6 6.12 -51.95 -45.31
N ASN A 7 5.24 -50.94 -45.47
CA ASN A 7 5.54 -49.53 -45.25
C ASN A 7 5.32 -49.20 -43.75
N THR A 8 6.39 -48.87 -43.07
CA THR A 8 6.39 -48.35 -41.67
C THR A 8 6.23 -46.83 -41.72
N TRP A 9 5.08 -46.33 -41.28
CA TRP A 9 4.88 -44.86 -41.08
C TRP A 9 5.45 -44.48 -39.71
N VAL A 10 6.49 -43.60 -39.71
CA VAL A 10 6.99 -42.92 -38.51
C VAL A 10 6.17 -41.66 -38.29
N ILE A 11 5.37 -41.64 -37.26
CA ILE A 11 4.64 -40.43 -36.82
C ILE A 11 5.59 -39.59 -35.96
N LEU A 12 6.06 -38.47 -36.50
CA LEU A 12 6.81 -37.47 -35.74
C LEU A 12 5.79 -36.63 -34.95
N ALA A 13 5.71 -36.83 -33.65
CA ALA A 13 4.95 -35.95 -32.75
C ALA A 13 5.79 -34.68 -32.51
N ALA A 14 5.37 -33.58 -33.12
CA ALA A 14 5.95 -32.26 -32.85
C ALA A 14 5.33 -31.73 -31.53
N THR A 15 6.14 -31.74 -30.47
CA THR A 15 5.77 -31.11 -29.19
C THR A 15 5.90 -29.60 -29.37
N LEU A 16 4.78 -28.89 -29.47
CA LEU A 16 4.73 -27.41 -29.43
C LEU A 16 5.02 -26.95 -28.01
N VAL A 17 6.25 -26.51 -27.75
CA VAL A 17 6.59 -25.79 -26.53
C VAL A 17 6.03 -24.39 -26.70
N LEU A 18 4.87 -24.09 -26.09
CA LEU A 18 4.39 -22.73 -25.88
C LEU A 18 5.35 -22.05 -24.90
N ALA A 19 6.36 -21.38 -25.42
CA ALA A 19 7.13 -20.39 -24.65
C ALA A 19 6.17 -19.24 -24.32
N GLY A 20 5.62 -19.24 -23.11
CA GLY A 20 4.89 -18.10 -22.57
C GLY A 20 5.81 -16.87 -22.65
N ARG A 21 5.40 -15.87 -23.43
CA ARG A 21 6.06 -14.56 -23.40
C ARG A 21 5.86 -14.00 -21.99
N VAL A 22 6.88 -14.02 -21.16
CA VAL A 22 6.96 -13.16 -19.98
C VAL A 22 7.05 -11.74 -20.54
N THR A 23 5.93 -11.04 -20.52
CA THR A 23 5.93 -9.59 -20.78
C THR A 23 6.80 -8.96 -19.71
N ALA A 24 7.77 -8.12 -20.10
CA ALA A 24 8.52 -7.32 -19.13
C ALA A 24 7.49 -6.59 -18.28
N ALA A 25 7.59 -6.74 -16.95
CA ALA A 25 6.70 -6.02 -16.02
C ALA A 25 6.82 -4.51 -16.33
N GLU A 26 5.68 -3.84 -16.49
CA GLU A 26 5.69 -2.39 -16.65
C GLU A 26 6.29 -1.77 -15.39
N MET A 27 7.21 -0.82 -15.56
CA MET A 27 7.86 -0.11 -14.47
C MET A 27 6.81 0.63 -13.62
N ASN A 28 6.95 0.59 -12.30
CA ASN A 28 6.02 1.22 -11.34
C ASN A 28 4.57 0.76 -11.50
N SER A 29 4.37 -0.51 -11.80
CA SER A 29 3.05 -1.15 -11.87
C SER A 29 3.04 -2.43 -11.05
N LEU A 30 1.87 -2.86 -10.61
CA LEU A 30 1.66 -4.12 -9.90
C LEU A 30 0.92 -5.11 -10.80
N SER A 31 1.34 -6.37 -10.78
CA SER A 31 0.57 -7.44 -11.39
C SER A 31 -0.73 -7.71 -10.62
N LYS A 32 -1.68 -8.41 -11.23
CA LYS A 32 -2.94 -8.80 -10.56
C LYS A 32 -2.68 -9.67 -9.32
N GLU A 33 -1.66 -10.52 -9.39
CA GLU A 33 -1.24 -11.40 -8.30
C GLU A 33 -0.64 -10.57 -7.15
N GLU A 34 0.20 -9.57 -7.43
CA GLU A 34 0.74 -8.67 -6.42
C GLU A 34 -0.36 -7.83 -5.76
N ILE A 35 -1.33 -7.32 -6.53
CA ILE A 35 -2.51 -6.62 -5.98
C ILE A 35 -3.29 -7.55 -5.05
N ALA A 36 -3.55 -8.80 -5.46
CA ALA A 36 -4.27 -9.78 -4.64
C ALA A 36 -3.48 -10.18 -3.37
N ASP A 37 -2.15 -10.19 -3.43
CA ASP A 37 -1.24 -10.43 -2.29
C ASP A 37 -1.13 -9.19 -1.35
N GLY A 38 -1.73 -8.07 -1.72
CA GLY A 38 -1.85 -6.85 -0.90
C GLY A 38 -0.73 -5.85 -1.06
N TRP A 39 0.06 -5.94 -2.14
CA TRP A 39 1.05 -4.92 -2.46
C TRP A 39 0.41 -3.58 -2.84
N ILE A 40 1.07 -2.50 -2.47
CA ILE A 40 0.73 -1.12 -2.84
C ILE A 40 1.95 -0.43 -3.45
N LEU A 41 1.69 0.52 -4.35
CA LEU A 41 2.70 1.42 -4.91
C LEU A 41 2.92 2.58 -3.94
N LEU A 42 4.16 2.81 -3.51
CA LEU A 42 4.53 4.05 -2.84
C LEU A 42 4.90 5.14 -3.84
N PHE A 43 5.22 4.76 -5.08
CA PHE A 43 5.55 5.68 -6.16
C PHE A 43 4.88 5.24 -7.47
N ASP A 44 4.18 6.15 -8.13
CA ASP A 44 3.41 5.88 -9.34
C ASP A 44 4.20 6.06 -10.66
N GLY A 45 5.49 6.41 -10.56
CA GLY A 45 6.34 6.67 -11.73
C GLY A 45 6.10 8.03 -12.40
N SER A 46 5.15 8.84 -11.93
CA SER A 46 4.72 10.07 -12.60
C SER A 46 4.70 11.29 -11.68
N THR A 47 4.43 11.11 -10.39
CA THR A 47 4.29 12.20 -9.42
C THR A 47 4.98 11.89 -8.09
N THR A 48 5.23 12.92 -7.30
CA THR A 48 5.68 12.80 -5.90
C THR A 48 4.50 12.80 -4.92
N PHE A 49 3.30 12.43 -5.37
CA PHE A 49 2.12 12.33 -4.51
C PHE A 49 2.35 11.31 -3.38
N GLY A 50 2.05 11.69 -2.14
CA GLY A 50 2.33 10.87 -0.96
C GLY A 50 3.77 10.99 -0.43
N TRP A 51 4.54 11.99 -0.88
CA TRP A 51 5.91 12.24 -0.47
C TRP A 51 6.15 13.69 -0.06
N GLU A 52 7.03 13.91 0.93
CA GLU A 52 7.47 15.21 1.42
C GLU A 52 9.00 15.29 1.44
N THR A 53 9.57 16.46 1.07
CA THR A 53 11.02 16.69 1.03
C THR A 53 11.52 17.40 2.28
N TYR A 54 12.74 17.08 2.69
CA TYR A 54 13.43 17.66 3.86
C TYR A 54 14.88 18.00 3.54
N ASP A 55 15.41 19.03 4.19
CA ASP A 55 16.83 19.49 4.14
C ASP A 55 17.35 19.93 2.76
N GLY A 56 16.46 20.37 1.87
CA GLY A 56 16.88 21.07 0.65
C GLY A 56 17.26 20.17 -0.54
N ALA A 57 17.20 18.84 -0.42
CA ALA A 57 17.30 17.98 -1.58
C ALA A 57 16.11 18.22 -2.53
N GLN A 58 16.43 18.42 -3.81
CA GLN A 58 15.41 18.60 -4.85
C GLN A 58 15.09 17.25 -5.47
N TRP A 59 13.81 16.87 -5.40
CA TRP A 59 13.33 15.61 -5.95
C TRP A 59 12.36 15.85 -7.10
N LYS A 60 12.57 15.14 -8.20
CA LYS A 60 11.75 15.22 -9.42
C LYS A 60 11.53 13.83 -10.02
N VAL A 61 10.55 13.71 -10.88
CA VAL A 61 10.31 12.48 -11.65
C VAL A 61 10.95 12.62 -13.03
N VAL A 62 11.82 11.67 -13.39
CA VAL A 62 12.47 11.62 -14.70
C VAL A 62 12.46 10.17 -15.18
N ASP A 63 11.91 9.93 -16.36
CA ASP A 63 11.84 8.61 -17.00
C ASP A 63 11.32 7.50 -16.07
N GLY A 64 10.26 7.81 -15.30
CA GLY A 64 9.65 6.88 -14.37
C GLY A 64 10.47 6.61 -13.10
N ALA A 65 11.53 7.35 -12.83
CA ALA A 65 12.29 7.28 -11.61
C ALA A 65 12.13 8.56 -10.77
N LEU A 66 12.14 8.39 -9.46
CA LEU A 66 12.29 9.46 -8.49
C LEU A 66 13.77 9.83 -8.40
N VAL A 67 14.12 11.04 -8.79
CA VAL A 67 15.50 11.48 -9.01
C VAL A 67 15.82 12.69 -8.16
N SER A 68 17.01 12.69 -7.54
CA SER A 68 17.59 13.88 -6.96
C SER A 68 19.03 14.08 -7.46
N ASP A 69 19.29 15.26 -8.01
CA ASP A 69 20.58 15.67 -8.55
C ASP A 69 21.03 17.05 -8.02
N GLU A 70 20.26 17.65 -7.10
CA GLU A 70 20.54 18.96 -6.48
C GLU A 70 20.21 18.95 -4.98
N GLY A 71 21.04 19.66 -4.19
CA GLY A 71 20.92 19.74 -2.73
C GLY A 71 21.35 18.46 -2.00
N THR A 72 21.10 18.38 -0.71
CA THR A 72 21.23 17.19 0.14
C THR A 72 20.01 17.10 1.04
N GLY A 73 19.67 15.90 1.49
CA GLY A 73 18.52 15.69 2.39
C GLY A 73 17.70 14.46 2.01
N TRP A 74 16.42 14.50 2.32
CA TRP A 74 15.53 13.35 2.27
C TRP A 74 14.25 13.63 1.50
N ILE A 75 13.67 12.58 0.95
CA ILE A 75 12.25 12.51 0.62
C ILE A 75 11.63 11.37 1.42
N LEU A 76 10.53 11.64 2.12
CA LEU A 76 9.85 10.72 3.02
C LEU A 76 8.40 10.53 2.61
N THR A 77 7.86 9.32 2.80
CA THR A 77 6.40 9.10 2.63
C THR A 77 5.61 9.93 3.65
N THR A 78 4.45 10.40 3.25
CA THR A 78 3.48 11.05 4.16
C THR A 78 2.85 10.04 5.12
N THR A 79 2.76 8.78 4.68
CA THR A 79 2.15 7.66 5.41
C THR A 79 3.19 6.87 6.19
N GLU A 80 2.83 6.47 7.41
CA GLU A 80 3.62 5.58 8.26
C GLU A 80 3.19 4.11 8.08
N PHE A 81 4.15 3.22 8.30
CA PHE A 81 3.96 1.76 8.26
C PHE A 81 4.61 1.10 9.48
N THR A 82 4.10 -0.07 9.87
CA THR A 82 4.62 -0.88 10.99
C THR A 82 5.40 -2.09 10.47
N ASP A 83 4.70 -3.19 10.24
CA ASP A 83 5.25 -4.41 9.68
C ASP A 83 5.01 -4.43 8.17
N PHE A 84 6.07 -4.62 7.42
CA PHE A 84 5.98 -4.58 5.96
C PHE A 84 7.13 -5.31 5.28
N LYS A 85 6.91 -5.59 4.01
CA LYS A 85 7.95 -5.91 3.02
C LYS A 85 8.01 -4.78 2.01
N LEU A 86 9.18 -4.15 1.87
CA LEU A 86 9.47 -3.07 0.93
C LEU A 86 10.34 -3.59 -0.20
N LYS A 87 9.92 -3.44 -1.45
CA LYS A 87 10.75 -3.63 -2.64
C LYS A 87 11.09 -2.27 -3.23
N VAL A 88 12.34 -2.06 -3.62
CA VAL A 88 12.78 -0.82 -4.27
C VAL A 88 13.97 -1.09 -5.17
N GLU A 89 13.99 -0.47 -6.34
CA GLU A 89 15.18 -0.41 -7.17
C GLU A 89 15.84 0.96 -7.01
N PHE A 90 17.16 0.96 -6.84
CA PHE A 90 17.95 2.17 -6.72
C PHE A 90 19.16 2.16 -7.66
N ARG A 91 19.62 3.36 -8.03
CA ARG A 91 20.86 3.57 -8.78
C ARG A 91 21.56 4.81 -8.24
N VAL A 92 22.80 4.63 -7.80
CA VAL A 92 23.62 5.71 -7.22
C VAL A 92 24.98 5.69 -7.91
N GLY A 93 25.45 6.87 -8.34
CA GLY A 93 26.73 7.04 -9.01
C GLY A 93 27.92 6.56 -8.18
N ASP A 94 29.07 6.33 -8.84
CA ASP A 94 30.31 5.93 -8.17
C ASP A 94 30.73 6.95 -7.11
N GLY A 95 31.17 6.47 -5.94
CA GLY A 95 31.51 7.28 -4.77
C GLY A 95 30.30 8.02 -4.13
N GLY A 96 29.07 7.76 -4.58
CA GLY A 96 27.87 8.39 -4.01
C GLY A 96 27.46 7.76 -2.69
N ASN A 97 26.77 8.56 -1.86
CA ASN A 97 26.14 8.16 -0.61
C ASN A 97 24.63 8.39 -0.68
N SER A 98 23.89 7.39 -0.26
CA SER A 98 22.43 7.39 -0.15
C SER A 98 22.00 6.42 0.94
N GLY A 99 20.70 6.34 1.21
CA GLY A 99 20.13 5.41 2.18
C GLY A 99 18.63 5.26 2.00
N ILE A 100 18.11 4.16 2.53
CA ILE A 100 16.68 3.88 2.61
C ILE A 100 16.27 3.89 4.07
N ALA A 101 15.66 4.98 4.53
CA ALA A 101 15.10 5.07 5.87
C ALA A 101 13.79 4.30 5.96
N PHE A 102 13.55 3.64 7.09
CA PHE A 102 12.30 2.95 7.36
C PHE A 102 11.96 2.95 8.86
N ARG A 103 10.65 2.91 9.17
CA ARG A 103 10.12 3.09 10.53
C ARG A 103 10.64 4.36 11.20
N ALA A 104 10.90 5.42 10.43
CA ALA A 104 11.45 6.68 10.90
C ALA A 104 10.35 7.69 11.24
N ALA A 105 10.63 8.62 12.13
CA ALA A 105 9.77 9.80 12.29
C ALA A 105 9.98 10.75 11.11
N LYS A 106 8.94 11.49 10.74
CA LYS A 106 9.05 12.59 9.76
C LYS A 106 10.00 13.67 10.27
N GLY A 107 10.87 14.17 9.41
CA GLY A 107 11.79 15.25 9.73
C GLY A 107 13.11 15.16 8.99
N PRO A 108 14.04 16.09 9.27
CA PRO A 108 15.30 16.21 8.53
C PRO A 108 16.31 15.09 8.84
N LYS A 109 16.14 14.36 9.93
CA LYS A 109 17.08 13.32 10.40
C LYS A 109 16.39 11.98 10.65
N PRO A 110 15.80 11.35 9.62
CA PRO A 110 15.10 10.08 9.79
C PRO A 110 16.01 8.95 10.29
N TYR A 111 17.30 8.97 10.00
CA TYR A 111 18.30 8.02 10.48
C TYR A 111 18.52 8.05 12.01
N GLU A 112 18.22 9.16 12.70
CA GLU A 112 18.26 9.22 14.17
C GLU A 112 17.00 8.65 14.82
N THR A 113 15.87 8.61 14.07
CA THR A 113 14.53 8.32 14.58
C THR A 113 13.92 7.06 13.98
N GLY A 114 14.65 6.35 13.16
CA GLY A 114 14.28 5.13 12.47
C GLY A 114 15.49 4.26 12.15
N PHE A 115 15.30 3.29 11.29
CA PHE A 115 16.37 2.49 10.70
C PHE A 115 16.75 3.07 9.33
N GLU A 116 18.01 2.86 8.92
CA GLU A 116 18.48 3.18 7.57
C GLU A 116 19.22 1.98 6.97
N MET A 117 18.81 1.53 5.80
CA MET A 117 19.63 0.65 4.97
C MET A 117 20.64 1.52 4.21
N GLN A 118 21.92 1.32 4.49
CA GLN A 118 23.02 2.07 3.88
C GLN A 118 23.17 1.77 2.38
N ILE A 119 23.39 2.83 1.60
CA ILE A 119 23.80 2.78 0.18
C ILE A 119 25.03 3.66 0.02
N GLY A 120 26.21 3.04 0.11
CA GLY A 120 27.49 3.73 -0.03
C GLY A 120 28.63 2.88 0.50
N ASP A 121 29.86 3.19 0.06
CA ASP A 121 31.04 2.43 0.42
C ASP A 121 32.04 3.27 1.23
N HIS A 122 31.60 4.46 1.68
CA HIS A 122 32.40 5.38 2.51
C HIS A 122 32.54 4.90 3.96
N MET A 123 31.69 3.97 4.39
CA MET A 123 31.76 3.31 5.70
C MET A 123 32.16 1.83 5.54
N PRO A 124 33.46 1.47 5.55
CA PRO A 124 33.90 0.09 5.29
C PRO A 124 33.36 -0.95 6.26
N LYS A 125 32.95 -0.54 7.48
CA LYS A 125 32.34 -1.43 8.48
C LYS A 125 30.83 -1.63 8.29
N GLU A 126 30.19 -0.75 7.56
CA GLU A 126 28.75 -0.77 7.27
C GLU A 126 28.54 -0.50 5.77
N PRO A 127 28.96 -1.44 4.89
CA PRO A 127 28.83 -1.26 3.44
C PRO A 127 27.37 -1.31 3.00
N THR A 128 27.11 -1.01 1.72
CA THR A 128 25.79 -1.08 1.10
C THR A 128 25.05 -2.36 1.50
N GLY A 129 23.81 -2.21 1.97
CA GLY A 129 22.97 -3.29 2.48
C GLY A 129 23.00 -3.45 3.99
N SER A 130 23.91 -2.78 4.74
CA SER A 130 23.89 -2.73 6.20
C SER A 130 22.66 -1.99 6.71
N ILE A 131 22.18 -2.32 7.90
CA ILE A 131 21.29 -1.46 8.68
C ILE A 131 22.18 -0.68 9.65
N GLU A 132 22.30 0.65 9.42
CA GLU A 132 23.24 1.51 10.14
C GLU A 132 23.08 1.39 11.65
N HIS A 133 24.22 1.24 12.36
CA HIS A 133 24.31 1.10 13.83
C HIS A 133 23.52 -0.09 14.41
N VAL A 134 23.05 -1.03 13.56
CA VAL A 134 22.31 -2.24 14.00
C VAL A 134 23.00 -3.50 13.52
N ALA A 135 23.24 -3.65 12.22
CA ALA A 135 23.84 -4.85 11.65
C ALA A 135 24.58 -4.55 10.36
N ALA A 136 25.87 -4.90 10.31
CA ALA A 136 26.65 -4.82 9.08
C ALA A 136 26.20 -5.89 8.07
N ALA A 137 26.18 -5.53 6.80
CA ALA A 137 26.03 -6.50 5.70
C ALA A 137 27.18 -7.50 5.72
N LYS A 138 26.91 -8.75 5.31
CA LYS A 138 27.93 -9.83 5.26
C LYS A 138 29.15 -9.45 4.41
N HIS A 139 28.93 -8.66 3.37
CA HIS A 139 29.97 -8.07 2.50
C HIS A 139 29.36 -6.89 1.72
N GLY A 140 30.21 -6.07 1.10
CA GLY A 140 29.75 -5.02 0.19
C GLY A 140 29.25 -5.63 -1.12
N ALA A 141 28.06 -5.25 -1.53
CA ALA A 141 27.41 -5.76 -2.76
C ALA A 141 27.01 -4.62 -3.72
N ARG A 142 27.61 -3.44 -3.55
CA ARG A 142 27.29 -2.28 -4.38
C ARG A 142 27.80 -2.44 -5.82
N GLN A 143 26.93 -2.05 -6.77
CA GLN A 143 27.25 -1.94 -8.20
C GLN A 143 27.01 -0.48 -8.65
N PRO A 144 28.03 0.39 -8.58
CA PRO A 144 27.90 1.81 -8.92
C PRO A 144 27.30 2.02 -10.31
N SER A 145 26.39 2.99 -10.42
CA SER A 145 25.73 3.37 -11.67
C SER A 145 24.87 2.30 -12.33
N SER A 146 24.66 1.15 -11.67
CA SER A 146 23.75 0.08 -12.10
C SER A 146 22.47 0.10 -11.25
N TRP A 147 21.34 -0.33 -11.82
CA TRP A 147 20.13 -0.57 -11.05
C TRP A 147 20.32 -1.82 -10.18
N GLN A 148 20.06 -1.68 -8.88
CA GLN A 148 20.07 -2.76 -7.91
C GLN A 148 18.71 -2.87 -7.25
N SER A 149 18.29 -4.07 -6.92
CA SER A 149 16.99 -4.35 -6.29
C SER A 149 17.18 -4.69 -4.81
N ALA A 150 16.62 -3.86 -3.93
CA ALA A 150 16.59 -4.12 -2.49
C ALA A 150 15.22 -4.61 -2.06
N VAL A 151 15.20 -5.60 -1.16
CA VAL A 151 14.01 -6.03 -0.43
C VAL A 151 14.31 -5.92 1.06
N ILE A 152 13.59 -5.04 1.75
CA ILE A 152 13.66 -4.85 3.20
C ILE A 152 12.40 -5.45 3.81
N THR A 153 12.55 -6.37 4.77
CA THR A 153 11.45 -6.88 5.58
C THR A 153 11.61 -6.40 7.01
N ALA A 154 10.56 -5.83 7.56
CA ALA A 154 10.46 -5.45 8.97
C ALA A 154 9.17 -6.05 9.53
N GLU A 155 9.28 -7.10 10.36
CA GLU A 155 8.16 -7.82 10.96
C GLU A 155 8.41 -8.00 12.46
N GLY A 156 7.64 -7.33 13.30
CA GLY A 156 7.96 -7.21 14.72
C GLY A 156 9.33 -6.57 14.90
N ASP A 157 10.23 -7.25 15.60
CA ASP A 157 11.64 -6.87 15.78
C ASP A 157 12.59 -7.51 14.74
N HIS A 158 12.10 -8.42 13.90
CA HIS A 158 12.90 -9.10 12.88
C HIS A 158 13.09 -8.22 11.65
N LEU A 159 14.35 -7.97 11.29
CA LEU A 159 14.74 -7.11 10.17
C LEU A 159 15.63 -7.90 9.21
N THR A 160 15.28 -7.90 7.94
CA THR A 160 16.11 -8.51 6.89
C THR A 160 16.35 -7.54 5.73
N VAL A 161 17.54 -7.63 5.11
CA VAL A 161 17.88 -6.94 3.88
C VAL A 161 18.37 -7.96 2.85
N VAL A 162 17.70 -7.97 1.70
CA VAL A 162 18.10 -8.75 0.52
C VAL A 162 18.43 -7.76 -0.58
N LEU A 163 19.63 -7.90 -1.19
CA LEU A 163 20.09 -7.05 -2.29
C LEU A 163 20.41 -7.96 -3.49
N ASP A 164 19.81 -7.67 -4.64
CA ASP A 164 19.94 -8.46 -5.88
C ASP A 164 19.73 -9.98 -5.69
N GLY A 165 18.80 -10.33 -4.79
CA GLY A 165 18.45 -11.72 -4.46
C GLY A 165 19.30 -12.36 -3.37
N GLU A 166 20.36 -11.70 -2.87
CA GLU A 166 21.21 -12.19 -1.78
C GLU A 166 20.82 -11.56 -0.44
N GLN A 167 20.62 -12.38 0.60
CA GLN A 167 20.35 -11.92 1.96
C GLN A 167 21.63 -11.45 2.66
N LEU A 168 21.78 -10.14 2.80
CA LEU A 168 22.96 -9.51 3.41
C LEU A 168 22.83 -9.31 4.92
N VAL A 169 21.61 -9.02 5.40
CA VAL A 169 21.32 -8.82 6.83
C VAL A 169 20.14 -9.68 7.24
N ASP A 170 20.25 -10.27 8.44
CA ASP A 170 19.20 -10.96 9.18
C ASP A 170 19.45 -10.70 10.65
N THR A 171 18.60 -9.88 11.29
CA THR A 171 18.85 -9.39 12.63
C THR A 171 17.55 -9.06 13.37
N HIS A 172 17.66 -8.76 14.67
CA HIS A 172 16.54 -8.37 15.50
C HIS A 172 16.82 -7.02 16.17
N SER A 173 15.86 -6.10 16.11
CA SER A 173 15.88 -4.82 16.82
C SER A 173 14.47 -4.28 17.04
N SER A 174 14.10 -4.08 18.30
CA SER A 174 12.82 -3.47 18.70
C SER A 174 12.89 -1.95 18.86
N LYS A 175 14.00 -1.30 18.41
CA LYS A 175 14.25 0.14 18.64
C LYS A 175 13.17 1.02 18.03
N PHE A 176 12.66 0.67 16.85
CA PHE A 176 11.61 1.41 16.15
C PHE A 176 10.54 0.46 15.62
N ALA A 177 9.27 0.72 15.97
CA ALA A 177 8.16 -0.16 15.63
C ALA A 177 7.31 0.34 14.44
N ARG A 178 7.33 1.66 14.17
CA ARG A 178 6.53 2.29 13.10
C ARG A 178 7.15 3.59 12.62
N GLY A 179 6.84 3.97 11.40
CA GLY A 179 7.25 5.25 10.84
C GLY A 179 7.20 5.25 9.31
N VAL A 180 7.74 6.31 8.75
CA VAL A 180 7.79 6.52 7.30
C VAL A 180 8.91 5.73 6.64
N VAL A 181 8.80 5.59 5.31
CA VAL A 181 9.87 5.16 4.40
C VAL A 181 10.45 6.41 3.74
N GLY A 182 11.76 6.42 3.51
CA GLY A 182 12.40 7.55 2.85
C GLY A 182 13.68 7.23 2.10
N PHE A 183 14.11 8.19 1.28
CA PHE A 183 15.33 8.07 0.46
C PHE A 183 16.22 9.27 0.69
N GLN A 184 17.52 9.00 0.83
CA GLN A 184 18.54 10.01 1.08
C GLN A 184 19.21 10.45 -0.22
N ARG A 185 19.55 11.74 -0.28
CA ARG A 185 20.62 12.25 -1.09
C ARG A 185 21.71 12.79 -0.18
N GLY A 186 22.71 11.95 0.09
CA GLY A 186 23.75 12.23 1.08
C GLY A 186 24.89 13.12 0.58
N GLN A 187 25.09 13.21 -0.75
CA GLN A 187 26.19 13.97 -1.34
C GLN A 187 25.73 14.82 -2.52
N PRO A 188 26.13 16.11 -2.59
CA PRO A 188 25.64 17.04 -3.60
C PRO A 188 26.16 16.76 -5.02
N GLU A 189 27.30 16.05 -5.18
CA GLU A 189 27.90 15.81 -6.51
C GLU A 189 27.38 14.56 -7.20
N ARG A 190 26.56 13.75 -6.54
CA ARG A 190 26.09 12.47 -7.08
C ARG A 190 24.58 12.43 -7.20
N LYS A 191 24.14 12.01 -8.38
CA LYS A 191 22.72 11.72 -8.64
C LYS A 191 22.32 10.43 -7.94
N VAL A 192 21.11 10.43 -7.36
CA VAL A 192 20.46 9.26 -6.81
C VAL A 192 19.12 9.06 -7.49
N GLU A 193 18.74 7.82 -7.74
CA GLU A 193 17.55 7.45 -8.49
C GLU A 193 16.88 6.24 -7.84
N PHE A 194 15.54 6.31 -7.72
CA PHE A 194 14.72 5.22 -7.16
C PHE A 194 13.51 4.97 -8.05
N ARG A 195 13.10 3.70 -8.21
CA ARG A 195 11.93 3.29 -8.95
C ARG A 195 11.39 1.96 -8.43
N ASN A 196 10.27 1.48 -8.95
CA ASN A 196 9.67 0.20 -8.56
C ASN A 196 9.54 0.08 -7.04
N ILE A 197 8.94 1.13 -6.43
CA ILE A 197 8.83 1.26 -4.97
C ILE A 197 7.49 0.69 -4.54
N TYR A 198 7.51 -0.54 -4.02
CA TYR A 198 6.33 -1.30 -3.61
C TYR A 198 6.41 -1.67 -2.14
N LEU A 199 5.29 -1.61 -1.45
CA LEU A 199 5.21 -2.02 -0.05
C LEU A 199 4.05 -3.01 0.12
N ARG A 200 4.26 -4.06 0.91
CA ARG A 200 3.21 -4.98 1.36
C ARG A 200 3.11 -4.92 2.87
N PRO A 201 1.98 -4.45 3.43
CA PRO A 201 1.72 -4.55 4.87
C PRO A 201 1.70 -6.01 5.32
N LEU A 202 2.30 -6.29 6.47
CA LEU A 202 2.36 -7.62 7.09
C LEU A 202 1.53 -7.65 8.39
N ALA A 203 1.52 -8.80 9.06
CA ALA A 203 0.88 -9.02 10.37
C ALA A 203 -0.63 -8.69 10.42
N GLN A 204 -1.29 -8.63 9.28
CA GLN A 204 -2.72 -8.34 9.21
C GLN A 204 -3.56 -9.54 9.67
N LYS A 205 -4.60 -9.27 10.48
CA LYS A 205 -5.56 -10.26 10.97
C LYS A 205 -6.90 -10.11 10.26
N PRO A 206 -7.57 -11.22 9.87
CA PRO A 206 -8.90 -11.16 9.29
C PRO A 206 -9.90 -10.60 10.32
N ILE A 207 -10.78 -9.71 9.87
CA ILE A 207 -11.92 -9.17 10.63
C ILE A 207 -13.27 -9.65 10.08
N PHE A 208 -13.25 -10.48 9.05
CA PHE A 208 -14.39 -11.19 8.51
C PHE A 208 -13.98 -12.64 8.23
N ASN A 209 -14.83 -13.60 8.65
CA ASN A 209 -14.49 -15.02 8.65
C ASN A 209 -14.90 -15.75 7.36
N GLY A 210 -15.65 -15.10 6.44
CA GLY A 210 -16.16 -15.68 5.20
C GLY A 210 -17.27 -16.73 5.35
N LYS A 211 -17.86 -16.86 6.56
CA LYS A 211 -18.86 -17.90 6.86
C LYS A 211 -20.19 -17.32 7.37
N ASP A 212 -20.09 -16.35 8.26
CA ASP A 212 -21.22 -15.70 8.89
C ASP A 212 -20.85 -14.26 9.29
N LEU A 213 -21.80 -13.54 9.89
CA LEU A 213 -21.64 -12.16 10.34
C LEU A 213 -21.13 -12.05 11.79
N SER A 214 -20.54 -13.10 12.34
CA SER A 214 -19.93 -13.05 13.69
C SER A 214 -18.83 -11.95 13.73
N GLY A 215 -18.86 -11.11 14.77
CA GLY A 215 -17.99 -9.94 14.91
C GLY A 215 -18.48 -8.70 14.18
N TRP A 216 -19.69 -8.77 13.57
CA TRP A 216 -20.35 -7.66 12.89
C TRP A 216 -21.76 -7.44 13.42
N GLN A 217 -22.19 -6.20 13.53
CA GLN A 217 -23.50 -5.80 14.02
C GLN A 217 -24.17 -4.83 13.06
N MET A 218 -25.42 -5.10 12.68
CA MET A 218 -26.23 -4.17 11.91
C MET A 218 -26.71 -3.03 12.82
N VAL A 219 -26.64 -1.79 12.31
CA VAL A 219 -27.27 -0.65 12.99
C VAL A 219 -28.78 -0.76 12.88
N PRO A 220 -29.55 -0.78 13.99
CA PRO A 220 -31.01 -0.94 13.96
C PRO A 220 -31.72 0.19 13.20
N GLY A 221 -32.88 -0.15 12.60
CA GLY A 221 -33.77 0.85 11.98
C GLY A 221 -33.44 1.17 10.51
N HIS A 222 -32.54 0.41 9.90
CA HIS A 222 -32.12 0.56 8.51
C HIS A 222 -32.66 -0.54 7.58
N GLN A 223 -32.65 -0.28 6.27
CA GLN A 223 -33.26 -1.13 5.25
C GLN A 223 -32.28 -2.06 4.54
N SER A 224 -30.98 -1.82 4.64
CA SER A 224 -29.98 -2.65 3.97
C SER A 224 -30.02 -4.09 4.46
N VAL A 225 -29.84 -5.03 3.52
CA VAL A 225 -29.75 -6.47 3.77
C VAL A 225 -28.29 -6.89 3.70
N TYR A 226 -27.82 -7.52 4.76
CA TYR A 226 -26.46 -8.06 4.85
C TYR A 226 -26.52 -9.58 4.92
N SER A 227 -25.71 -10.24 4.10
CA SER A 227 -25.63 -11.68 4.05
C SER A 227 -24.22 -12.16 3.71
N VAL A 228 -23.97 -13.45 3.91
CA VAL A 228 -22.75 -14.08 3.41
C VAL A 228 -23.12 -14.93 2.22
N THR A 229 -22.44 -14.75 1.10
CA THR A 229 -22.68 -15.51 -0.13
C THR A 229 -22.18 -16.96 0.01
N PRO A 230 -22.64 -17.90 -0.84
CA PRO A 230 -22.10 -19.26 -0.85
C PRO A 230 -20.59 -19.34 -1.12
N THR A 231 -20.01 -18.32 -1.71
CA THR A 231 -18.57 -18.20 -2.01
C THR A 231 -17.79 -17.44 -0.93
N GLY A 232 -18.47 -17.02 0.16
CA GLY A 232 -17.83 -16.48 1.35
C GLY A 232 -17.61 -14.98 1.32
N GLU A 233 -18.33 -14.21 0.50
CA GLU A 233 -18.29 -12.75 0.51
C GLU A 233 -19.37 -12.17 1.44
N LEU A 234 -19.08 -11.08 2.12
CA LEU A 234 -20.07 -10.24 2.78
C LEU A 234 -20.78 -9.39 1.72
N ASN A 235 -22.05 -9.68 1.45
CA ASN A 235 -22.85 -8.95 0.48
C ASN A 235 -23.77 -7.95 1.17
N VAL A 236 -23.89 -6.77 0.57
CA VAL A 236 -24.75 -5.66 0.99
C VAL A 236 -25.71 -5.35 -0.13
N LYS A 237 -27.01 -5.42 0.14
CA LYS A 237 -28.08 -5.10 -0.82
C LYS A 237 -29.07 -4.11 -0.23
N ASP A 238 -29.77 -3.43 -1.14
CA ASP A 238 -30.81 -2.45 -0.84
C ASP A 238 -30.28 -1.27 -0.01
N GLY A 239 -31.10 -0.32 0.34
CA GLY A 239 -30.61 0.88 0.89
C GLY A 239 -31.20 1.29 2.20
N GLY A 240 -30.65 2.17 2.84
CA GLY A 240 -29.64 2.79 3.58
C GLY A 240 -29.40 2.07 4.89
N GLY A 241 -28.16 1.81 5.20
CA GLY A 241 -27.78 1.17 6.46
C GLY A 241 -26.27 0.90 6.56
N ASP A 242 -25.84 0.58 7.76
CA ASP A 242 -24.46 0.19 8.07
C ASP A 242 -24.43 -1.15 8.79
N ILE A 243 -23.49 -2.03 8.40
CA ILE A 243 -23.02 -3.10 9.26
C ILE A 243 -21.66 -2.73 9.83
N GLN A 244 -21.49 -2.87 11.14
CA GLN A 244 -20.36 -2.34 11.92
C GLN A 244 -19.61 -3.49 12.58
N THR A 245 -18.26 -3.37 12.65
CA THR A 245 -17.44 -4.28 13.44
C THR A 245 -17.69 -4.12 14.94
N GLU A 246 -17.57 -5.20 15.71
CA GLU A 246 -17.46 -5.14 17.18
C GLU A 246 -16.08 -4.60 17.59
N GLY A 247 -15.04 -4.94 16.84
CA GLY A 247 -13.68 -4.43 17.01
C GLY A 247 -13.56 -2.93 16.70
N ARG A 248 -12.58 -2.26 17.32
CA ARG A 248 -12.33 -0.83 17.17
C ARG A 248 -10.85 -0.57 17.03
N TRP A 249 -10.48 0.39 16.15
CA TRP A 249 -9.09 0.74 15.85
C TRP A 249 -8.93 2.25 15.74
N ALA A 250 -7.81 2.75 16.26
CA ALA A 250 -7.41 4.16 16.16
C ALA A 250 -6.46 4.36 14.98
N ASP A 251 -5.25 3.80 15.07
CA ASP A 251 -4.23 3.80 14.02
C ASP A 251 -4.13 2.39 13.44
N PHE A 252 -4.22 2.26 12.12
CA PHE A 252 -4.29 0.93 11.49
C PHE A 252 -3.96 0.98 9.99
N CYS A 253 -3.69 -0.21 9.44
CA CYS A 253 -3.81 -0.49 8.01
C CYS A 253 -4.90 -1.54 7.79
N LEU A 254 -5.94 -1.18 7.05
CA LEU A 254 -7.06 -2.04 6.63
C LEU A 254 -6.92 -2.37 5.15
N GLN A 255 -7.01 -3.64 4.80
CA GLN A 255 -7.11 -4.10 3.42
C GLN A 255 -8.38 -4.94 3.21
N LEU A 256 -9.00 -4.77 2.06
CA LEU A 256 -10.19 -5.52 1.65
C LEU A 256 -10.32 -5.52 0.12
N ASP A 257 -11.05 -6.49 -0.40
CA ASP A 257 -11.49 -6.49 -1.79
C ASP A 257 -12.97 -6.14 -1.86
N VAL A 258 -13.35 -5.41 -2.92
CA VAL A 258 -14.72 -4.95 -3.18
C VAL A 258 -15.09 -5.24 -4.62
N ILE A 259 -16.35 -5.59 -4.85
CA ILE A 259 -16.97 -5.59 -6.18
C ILE A 259 -18.29 -4.80 -6.13
N SER A 260 -18.47 -3.89 -7.09
CA SER A 260 -19.76 -3.25 -7.36
C SER A 260 -20.52 -4.11 -8.36
N ASN A 261 -21.64 -4.74 -7.92
CA ASN A 261 -22.44 -5.63 -8.76
C ASN A 261 -23.42 -4.88 -9.67
N GLY A 262 -23.44 -3.54 -9.58
CA GLY A 262 -24.23 -2.67 -10.44
C GLY A 262 -23.42 -1.50 -10.97
N LYS A 263 -24.01 -0.74 -11.89
CA LYS A 263 -23.33 0.39 -12.53
C LYS A 263 -23.34 1.61 -11.63
N GLN A 264 -22.14 2.16 -11.39
CA GLN A 264 -21.95 3.43 -10.67
C GLN A 264 -22.68 3.48 -9.32
N LEU A 265 -22.67 2.38 -8.57
CA LEU A 265 -23.29 2.31 -7.25
C LEU A 265 -22.55 3.22 -6.27
N ASN A 266 -23.30 3.73 -5.30
CA ASN A 266 -22.75 4.49 -4.17
C ASN A 266 -22.68 3.60 -2.93
N SER A 267 -21.54 3.66 -2.24
CA SER A 267 -21.29 2.97 -0.98
C SER A 267 -20.01 3.54 -0.34
N GLY A 268 -19.67 3.10 0.85
CA GLY A 268 -18.48 3.54 1.55
C GLY A 268 -17.94 2.51 2.54
N VAL A 269 -16.65 2.59 2.82
CA VAL A 269 -16.00 1.95 3.95
C VAL A 269 -15.72 3.02 4.98
N PHE A 270 -16.44 2.95 6.11
CA PHE A 270 -16.25 3.89 7.20
C PHE A 270 -15.22 3.38 8.19
N PHE A 271 -14.50 4.27 8.81
CA PHE A 271 -13.49 3.95 9.81
C PHE A 271 -13.42 5.02 10.90
N ARG A 272 -12.85 4.65 12.06
CA ARG A 272 -12.92 5.44 13.30
C ARG A 272 -14.36 5.89 13.60
N GLY A 273 -15.33 5.03 13.25
CA GLY A 273 -16.75 5.32 13.39
C GLY A 273 -17.20 5.28 14.84
N VAL A 274 -18.23 6.08 15.14
CA VAL A 274 -18.91 6.05 16.44
C VAL A 274 -19.89 4.88 16.45
N PRO A 275 -19.77 3.93 17.40
CA PRO A 275 -20.63 2.76 17.46
C PRO A 275 -22.12 3.11 17.50
N GLY A 276 -22.94 2.38 16.74
CA GLY A 276 -24.39 2.55 16.69
C GLY A 276 -24.86 3.78 15.90
N GLN A 277 -23.94 4.56 15.34
CA GLN A 277 -24.28 5.71 14.50
C GLN A 277 -24.14 5.37 13.02
N PHE A 278 -25.19 5.56 12.25
CA PHE A 278 -25.17 5.53 10.80
C PHE A 278 -24.34 6.72 10.27
N TRP A 279 -23.41 6.47 9.34
CA TRP A 279 -22.46 7.46 8.84
C TRP A 279 -21.58 8.11 9.92
N GLY A 280 -21.35 7.43 11.02
CA GLY A 280 -20.65 7.97 12.18
C GLY A 280 -19.11 8.03 12.05
N GLY A 281 -18.51 7.74 10.86
CA GLY A 281 -17.08 7.63 10.65
C GLY A 281 -16.52 8.57 9.59
N TYR A 282 -15.18 8.57 9.42
CA TYR A 282 -14.60 8.96 8.14
C TYR A 282 -15.01 7.93 7.09
N GLU A 283 -15.17 8.38 5.87
CA GLU A 283 -15.61 7.51 4.79
C GLU A 283 -14.57 7.47 3.67
N SER A 284 -14.09 6.27 3.37
CA SER A 284 -13.41 6.01 2.11
C SER A 284 -14.44 5.59 1.06
N GLN A 285 -14.79 6.53 0.19
CA GLN A 285 -15.85 6.43 -0.81
C GLN A 285 -15.71 5.20 -1.73
N ILE A 286 -16.85 4.66 -2.17
CA ILE A 286 -16.97 3.70 -3.27
C ILE A 286 -17.93 4.29 -4.29
N ARG A 287 -17.39 4.83 -5.38
CA ARG A 287 -18.11 5.40 -6.51
C ARG A 287 -17.27 5.26 -7.77
N ASN A 288 -17.53 4.23 -8.58
CA ASN A 288 -16.78 3.96 -9.81
C ASN A 288 -17.34 4.81 -10.96
N GLN A 289 -17.36 6.13 -10.78
CA GLN A 289 -17.91 7.08 -11.74
C GLN A 289 -16.96 8.26 -11.93
N TRP A 290 -16.86 8.73 -13.16
CA TRP A 290 -16.06 9.89 -13.56
C TRP A 290 -16.77 10.69 -14.65
N GLU A 291 -16.38 11.95 -14.84
CA GLU A 291 -16.94 12.83 -15.87
C GLU A 291 -16.35 12.53 -17.24
N GLY A 292 -17.21 12.37 -18.23
CA GLY A 292 -16.81 12.06 -19.61
C GLY A 292 -15.96 10.80 -19.70
N ASP A 293 -14.83 10.89 -20.39
CA ASP A 293 -13.84 9.80 -20.54
C ASP A 293 -12.60 9.98 -19.63
N ASP A 294 -12.65 10.94 -18.69
CA ASP A 294 -11.51 11.33 -17.87
C ASP A 294 -11.60 10.79 -16.43
N ARG A 295 -10.92 9.69 -16.18
CA ARG A 295 -10.87 9.04 -14.83
C ARG A 295 -10.24 9.93 -13.75
N THR A 296 -9.56 11.04 -14.10
CA THR A 296 -9.02 12.01 -13.13
C THR A 296 -10.08 13.01 -12.64
N LYS A 297 -11.31 12.90 -13.12
CA LYS A 297 -12.47 13.71 -12.70
C LYS A 297 -13.50 12.83 -12.00
N PRO A 298 -13.26 12.42 -10.76
CA PRO A 298 -14.18 11.58 -10.02
C PRO A 298 -15.51 12.29 -9.75
N VAL A 299 -16.61 11.57 -9.89
CA VAL A 299 -17.92 12.01 -9.42
C VAL A 299 -18.05 11.61 -7.95
N ASP A 300 -18.64 12.49 -7.12
CA ASP A 300 -18.96 12.23 -5.72
C ASP A 300 -17.75 11.68 -4.93
N PHE A 301 -16.62 12.38 -4.99
CA PHE A 301 -15.32 12.04 -4.42
C PHE A 301 -14.63 10.80 -5.04
N GLY A 302 -15.34 9.92 -5.77
CA GLY A 302 -14.78 8.74 -6.42
C GLY A 302 -14.24 7.68 -5.47
N THR A 303 -14.07 6.46 -5.98
CA THR A 303 -13.59 5.33 -5.17
C THR A 303 -12.21 5.59 -4.58
N GLY A 304 -12.14 5.55 -3.25
CA GLY A 304 -10.94 5.83 -2.46
C GLY A 304 -10.80 7.29 -2.01
N GLY A 305 -11.67 8.21 -2.45
CA GLY A 305 -11.74 9.57 -1.88
C GLY A 305 -12.10 9.53 -0.39
N ILE A 306 -11.66 10.53 0.36
CA ILE A 306 -12.12 10.78 1.73
C ILE A 306 -13.33 11.69 1.63
N TYR A 307 -14.52 11.12 1.75
CA TYR A 307 -15.80 11.80 1.48
C TYR A 307 -15.96 13.09 2.29
N GLY A 308 -16.34 14.17 1.60
CA GLY A 308 -16.48 15.49 2.18
C GLY A 308 -15.17 16.24 2.42
N HIS A 309 -13.99 15.64 2.13
CA HIS A 309 -12.68 16.21 2.44
C HIS A 309 -11.72 16.23 1.26
N GLN A 310 -11.41 15.08 0.69
CA GLN A 310 -10.47 14.97 -0.44
C GLN A 310 -11.00 13.99 -1.49
N PRO A 311 -11.27 14.42 -2.72
CA PRO A 311 -11.60 13.49 -3.80
C PRO A 311 -10.40 12.60 -4.14
N ALA A 312 -10.68 11.41 -4.62
CA ALA A 312 -9.67 10.57 -5.23
C ALA A 312 -9.06 11.29 -6.45
N ARG A 313 -7.75 11.31 -6.57
CA ARG A 313 -7.10 11.94 -7.73
C ARG A 313 -7.37 11.21 -9.05
N ARG A 314 -7.91 9.99 -8.98
CA ARG A 314 -8.30 9.17 -10.12
C ARG A 314 -9.25 8.06 -9.67
N VAL A 315 -10.26 7.73 -10.48
CA VAL A 315 -11.05 6.50 -10.32
C VAL A 315 -10.30 5.35 -10.99
N VAL A 316 -9.78 4.43 -10.18
CA VAL A 316 -8.98 3.29 -10.66
C VAL A 316 -9.86 2.11 -11.08
N PRO A 317 -10.88 1.68 -10.30
CA PRO A 317 -11.63 0.46 -10.57
C PRO A 317 -12.72 0.68 -11.62
N SER A 318 -13.24 -0.43 -12.13
CA SER A 318 -14.45 -0.48 -12.94
C SER A 318 -15.53 -1.26 -12.20
N ASP A 319 -16.81 -1.04 -12.56
CA ASP A 319 -17.91 -1.85 -12.04
C ASP A 319 -17.81 -3.29 -12.55
N HIS A 320 -18.40 -4.23 -11.81
CA HIS A 320 -18.42 -5.67 -12.10
C HIS A 320 -17.05 -6.37 -12.08
N GLU A 321 -16.02 -5.68 -11.57
CA GLU A 321 -14.66 -6.22 -11.38
C GLU A 321 -14.25 -6.09 -9.91
N TRP A 322 -13.58 -7.14 -9.39
CA TRP A 322 -12.97 -7.06 -8.06
C TRP A 322 -11.82 -6.07 -8.05
N PHE A 323 -11.80 -5.20 -7.05
CA PHE A 323 -10.69 -4.29 -6.78
C PHE A 323 -10.29 -4.33 -5.32
N SER A 324 -9.02 -4.13 -5.06
CA SER A 324 -8.50 -4.03 -3.70
C SER A 324 -8.56 -2.58 -3.19
N LYS A 325 -8.80 -2.43 -1.90
CA LYS A 325 -8.65 -1.16 -1.17
C LYS A 325 -7.68 -1.36 -0.01
N THR A 326 -6.74 -0.44 0.14
CA THR A 326 -5.90 -0.30 1.34
C THR A 326 -6.18 1.06 1.95
N ILE A 327 -6.56 1.10 3.22
CA ILE A 327 -6.81 2.31 3.99
C ILE A 327 -5.84 2.34 5.15
N VAL A 328 -4.99 3.36 5.20
CA VAL A 328 -4.10 3.62 6.33
C VAL A 328 -4.56 4.86 7.06
N ALA A 329 -4.75 4.76 8.37
CA ALA A 329 -5.04 5.90 9.23
C ALA A 329 -4.06 5.89 10.39
N HIS A 330 -3.38 7.02 10.62
CA HIS A 330 -2.51 7.20 11.78
C HIS A 330 -2.50 8.67 12.23
N GLY A 331 -2.70 8.90 13.53
CA GLY A 331 -2.90 10.26 14.02
C GLY A 331 -3.98 10.98 13.22
N ARG A 332 -3.65 12.13 12.66
CA ARG A 332 -4.54 12.94 11.80
C ARG A 332 -4.51 12.54 10.32
N HIS A 333 -3.54 11.70 9.93
CA HIS A 333 -3.27 11.38 8.53
C HIS A 333 -4.05 10.14 8.06
N MET A 334 -4.56 10.20 6.83
CA MET A 334 -5.30 9.14 6.16
C MET A 334 -4.87 9.04 4.71
N ALA A 335 -4.58 7.83 4.27
CA ALA A 335 -4.21 7.56 2.87
C ALA A 335 -4.93 6.32 2.35
N VAL A 336 -5.29 6.35 1.07
CA VAL A 336 -6.03 5.24 0.43
C VAL A 336 -5.36 4.84 -0.87
N TRP A 337 -5.20 3.54 -1.05
CA TRP A 337 -4.81 2.91 -2.31
C TRP A 337 -5.96 2.08 -2.85
N VAL A 338 -6.13 2.09 -4.17
CA VAL A 338 -7.09 1.26 -4.91
C VAL A 338 -6.33 0.52 -6.00
N ASN A 339 -6.43 -0.81 -6.02
CA ASN A 339 -5.59 -1.68 -6.88
C ASN A 339 -4.09 -1.32 -6.77
N GLY A 340 -3.65 -1.04 -5.54
CA GLY A 340 -2.29 -0.65 -5.25
C GLY A 340 -1.90 0.79 -5.63
N TYR A 341 -2.72 1.53 -6.37
CA TYR A 341 -2.45 2.92 -6.75
C TYR A 341 -2.97 3.88 -5.67
N GLN A 342 -2.12 4.79 -5.17
CA GLN A 342 -2.51 5.77 -4.15
C GLN A 342 -3.43 6.83 -4.74
N VAL A 343 -4.66 6.89 -4.23
CA VAL A 343 -5.69 7.81 -4.73
C VAL A 343 -5.99 8.98 -3.82
N SER A 344 -5.74 8.83 -2.51
CA SER A 344 -5.93 9.89 -1.52
C SER A 344 -4.79 9.92 -0.52
N ASP A 345 -4.47 11.13 -0.03
CA ASP A 345 -3.44 11.41 0.95
C ASP A 345 -3.83 12.71 1.68
N TRP A 346 -4.42 12.57 2.86
CA TRP A 346 -5.03 13.71 3.54
C TRP A 346 -4.74 13.73 5.03
N THR A 347 -4.43 14.91 5.55
CA THR A 347 -4.27 15.15 6.99
C THR A 347 -5.40 16.05 7.46
N ASP A 348 -6.17 15.59 8.45
CA ASP A 348 -7.31 16.34 9.00
C ASP A 348 -6.85 17.57 9.77
N PRO A 349 -7.06 18.79 9.24
CA PRO A 349 -6.65 20.04 9.90
C PRO A 349 -7.64 20.51 10.96
N ARG A 350 -8.84 19.90 11.06
CA ARG A 350 -9.93 20.36 11.90
C ARG A 350 -9.60 20.18 13.40
N PRO A 351 -10.22 20.94 14.29
CA PRO A 351 -10.14 20.71 15.74
C PRO A 351 -10.55 19.27 16.12
N LEU A 352 -10.03 18.77 17.24
CA LEU A 352 -10.43 17.47 17.77
C LEU A 352 -11.91 17.44 18.12
N HIS A 353 -12.58 16.32 17.79
CA HIS A 353 -14.00 16.11 18.06
C HIS A 353 -14.31 14.61 18.15
N ASP A 354 -15.31 14.24 18.97
CA ASP A 354 -15.75 12.86 19.14
C ASP A 354 -16.40 12.26 17.88
N SER A 355 -16.99 13.10 17.03
CA SER A 355 -17.57 12.72 15.75
C SER A 355 -16.66 13.16 14.60
N PRO A 356 -16.19 12.25 13.73
CA PRO A 356 -15.38 12.60 12.56
C PRO A 356 -16.15 13.42 11.52
N ARG A 357 -17.47 13.46 11.59
CA ARG A 357 -18.30 14.35 10.76
C ARG A 357 -18.19 15.83 11.17
N GLN A 358 -17.82 16.11 12.42
CA GLN A 358 -17.76 17.48 12.98
C GLN A 358 -16.35 17.98 13.21
N GLY A 359 -15.35 17.08 13.31
CA GLY A 359 -13.95 17.44 13.51
C GLY A 359 -13.02 16.26 13.38
N CYS A 360 -11.76 16.44 13.78
CA CYS A 360 -10.77 15.39 13.75
C CYS A 360 -10.98 14.41 14.90
N ARG A 361 -11.16 13.13 14.59
CA ARG A 361 -11.26 12.06 15.57
C ARG A 361 -9.99 11.21 15.54
N LEU A 362 -9.33 11.08 16.69
CA LEU A 362 -8.16 10.23 16.89
C LEU A 362 -8.50 8.93 17.62
N GLU A 363 -9.62 8.88 18.31
CA GLU A 363 -10.08 7.77 19.12
C GLU A 363 -10.35 6.53 18.28
N ALA A 364 -10.14 5.37 18.90
CA ALA A 364 -10.50 4.08 18.29
C ALA A 364 -12.01 4.04 18.00
N GLY A 365 -12.34 3.60 16.81
CA GLY A 365 -13.72 3.48 16.34
C GLY A 365 -13.92 2.27 15.44
N ILE A 366 -15.17 1.98 15.12
CA ILE A 366 -15.57 0.83 14.32
C ILE A 366 -15.16 1.04 12.85
N VAL A 367 -15.09 -0.07 12.12
CA VAL A 367 -15.16 -0.10 10.66
C VAL A 367 -16.59 -0.48 10.28
N SER A 368 -17.17 0.20 9.29
CA SER A 368 -18.48 -0.18 8.77
C SER A 368 -18.53 -0.19 7.24
N LEU A 369 -19.47 -0.99 6.73
CA LEU A 369 -19.76 -1.13 5.31
C LEU A 369 -21.19 -0.62 5.05
N GLN A 370 -21.31 0.30 4.10
CA GLN A 370 -22.55 1.02 3.85
C GLN A 370 -23.41 0.35 2.79
N GLY A 371 -24.73 0.25 3.07
CA GLY A 371 -25.75 0.27 2.03
C GLY A 371 -26.27 1.70 1.88
N HIS A 372 -26.18 2.26 0.69
CA HIS A 372 -26.47 3.67 0.47
C HIS A 372 -27.94 3.95 0.10
N ASP A 373 -28.47 3.22 -0.86
CA ASP A 373 -29.80 3.43 -1.44
C ASP A 373 -30.39 2.11 -1.99
N PRO A 374 -31.66 2.09 -2.45
CA PRO A 374 -32.29 0.86 -2.94
C PRO A 374 -31.61 0.16 -4.13
N THR A 375 -30.63 0.80 -4.75
CA THR A 375 -29.86 0.19 -5.86
C THR A 375 -28.58 -0.49 -5.38
N THR A 376 -28.25 -0.38 -4.09
CA THR A 376 -27.04 -0.96 -3.51
C THR A 376 -26.96 -2.47 -3.77
N ASP A 377 -25.88 -2.93 -4.36
CA ASP A 377 -25.47 -4.33 -4.46
C ASP A 377 -23.95 -4.41 -4.58
N LEU A 378 -23.29 -4.61 -3.44
CA LEU A 378 -21.82 -4.74 -3.37
C LEU A 378 -21.45 -6.01 -2.59
N SER A 379 -20.30 -6.58 -2.91
CA SER A 379 -19.72 -7.65 -2.11
C SER A 379 -18.32 -7.32 -1.66
N PHE A 380 -17.95 -7.80 -0.47
CA PHE A 380 -16.68 -7.56 0.20
C PHE A 380 -16.06 -8.89 0.62
N ARG A 381 -14.74 -9.01 0.49
CA ARG A 381 -13.98 -10.18 0.95
C ARG A 381 -12.56 -9.78 1.40
N ASN A 382 -11.83 -10.73 1.97
CA ASN A 382 -10.43 -10.53 2.37
C ASN A 382 -10.23 -9.33 3.32
N LEU A 383 -11.26 -9.02 4.16
CA LEU A 383 -11.18 -7.92 5.12
C LEU A 383 -10.17 -8.29 6.21
N ARG A 384 -9.06 -7.57 6.26
CA ARG A 384 -7.96 -7.81 7.20
C ARG A 384 -7.37 -6.49 7.68
N ILE A 385 -6.96 -6.44 8.94
CA ILE A 385 -6.46 -5.23 9.58
C ILE A 385 -5.23 -5.53 10.43
N VAL A 386 -4.30 -4.60 10.48
CA VAL A 386 -3.25 -4.53 11.49
C VAL A 386 -3.39 -3.22 12.25
N GLU A 387 -3.46 -3.31 13.57
CA GLU A 387 -3.43 -2.16 14.45
C GLU A 387 -2.00 -1.67 14.63
N TYR A 388 -1.80 -0.36 14.56
CA TYR A 388 -0.48 0.24 14.76
C TYR A 388 -0.23 0.46 16.25
N PRO A 389 0.98 0.15 16.75
CA PRO A 389 1.33 0.42 18.13
C PRO A 389 1.21 1.91 18.42
N GLN A 390 0.74 2.26 19.62
CA GLN A 390 0.72 3.65 20.06
C GLN A 390 2.15 4.21 20.01
N ARG A 391 2.29 5.46 19.58
CA ARG A 391 3.58 6.14 19.74
C ARG A 391 3.81 6.33 21.24
N GLU A 392 4.94 5.86 21.75
CA GLU A 392 5.37 6.30 23.06
C GLU A 392 5.57 7.81 23.02
N PRO A 393 4.98 8.58 23.96
CA PRO A 393 5.27 10.01 24.04
C PRO A 393 6.77 10.17 24.25
N ASN A 394 7.44 10.79 23.32
CA ASN A 394 8.85 11.14 23.23
C ASN A 394 9.73 10.59 24.38
N ARG A 395 10.46 9.51 24.14
CA ARG A 395 11.72 9.27 24.85
C ARG A 395 12.87 10.01 24.21
#